data_c22e13583ca1b89ed5be7a87eb071ae0
#
_entry.id   c22e13583ca1b89ed5be7a87eb071ae0
#
_cell.length_a   1.000
_cell.length_b   1.000
_cell.length_c   1.000
_cell.angle_alpha   90.00
_cell.angle_beta   90.00
_cell.angle_gamma   90.00
#
_symmetry.space_group_name_H-M   'P 1'
#
loop_
_entity.id
_entity.type
_entity.pdbx_description
1 polymer ?
#
loop_
_entity_poly.entity_id
_entity_poly.type
_entity_poly.pdbx_seq_one_letter_code
_entity_poly.pdbx_strand_id
1 'polypeptide(L)'
;KNGKIIIDIKNNNLHLVGYSTPCNFFVNKSKLLEHIHSIKNQPNAIPYITSYYKKYWGFCVTDNLRKKIKKNYLNNDKFLIKIDSNFKKKGSLTYGEFILPGKSKKEILISTNICHPQMANNELSGPLVALALAKHFSKYKNEKTLRFVFIPETIGSIAYLNLNYNELKRNVIAGYTLSCIGDQRSYSFIPTKYGSTISDKAAKKAFEELNLKYKKFSFLKRGSDERQYNSPGIDLPIASILRTKYLEFPEYHTSLDNFNLMTKRGLLGGYKIVKKTIEIIMKEIIPVSKEICEPKLQKKNLYKSLSIRNNFESTNLPRIILNFLQYADGKNTIHDISKHIKMPINKTLEIYKLLYKQNLLEKN
;
A
#
# COMPACT_ATOMS: atom_id res chain seq x y z
N LYS A 1 -40.79 17.06 13.94
CA LYS A 1 -42.22 17.37 13.85
C LYS A 1 -42.97 16.07 13.55
N ASN A 2 -43.93 15.69 14.38
CA ASN A 2 -44.77 14.48 14.19
C ASN A 2 -44.03 13.12 14.15
N GLY A 3 -42.90 12.98 14.81
CA GLY A 3 -42.15 11.72 14.88
C GLY A 3 -41.51 11.23 13.56
N LYS A 4 -41.53 12.07 12.50
CA LYS A 4 -40.94 11.70 11.22
C LYS A 4 -39.43 11.68 11.30
N ILE A 5 -38.80 10.55 10.98
CA ILE A 5 -37.36 10.41 10.86
C ILE A 5 -36.89 11.09 9.56
N ILE A 6 -35.90 11.98 9.67
CA ILE A 6 -35.34 12.74 8.57
C ILE A 6 -33.99 12.16 8.13
N ILE A 7 -33.18 11.73 9.09
CA ILE A 7 -31.85 11.16 8.90
C ILE A 7 -31.78 9.87 9.71
N ASP A 8 -31.41 8.78 9.09
CA ASP A 8 -31.26 7.47 9.74
C ASP A 8 -29.99 6.78 9.23
N ILE A 9 -29.12 6.38 10.15
CA ILE A 9 -27.90 5.63 9.85
C ILE A 9 -28.22 4.28 9.16
N LYS A 10 -29.38 3.71 9.38
CA LYS A 10 -29.83 2.46 8.71
C LYS A 10 -29.94 2.61 7.20
N ASN A 11 -30.22 3.82 6.72
CA ASN A 11 -30.30 4.11 5.27
C ASN A 11 -28.91 4.24 4.64
N ASN A 12 -27.97 4.82 5.38
CA ASN A 12 -26.58 4.95 4.95
C ASN A 12 -25.69 5.25 6.16
N ASN A 13 -24.64 4.45 6.39
CA ASN A 13 -23.72 4.63 7.52
C ASN A 13 -23.00 5.99 7.50
N LEU A 14 -22.83 6.60 6.33
CA LEU A 14 -22.19 7.91 6.20
C LEU A 14 -23.05 9.04 6.76
N HIS A 15 -24.34 8.79 7.07
CA HIS A 15 -25.19 9.81 7.69
C HIS A 15 -24.70 10.26 9.06
N LEU A 16 -23.92 9.46 9.76
CA LEU A 16 -23.32 9.85 11.03
C LEU A 16 -21.88 10.33 10.83
N VAL A 17 -21.54 11.49 11.35
CA VAL A 17 -20.13 11.91 11.43
C VAL A 17 -19.39 10.89 12.30
N GLY A 18 -18.33 10.30 11.77
CA GLY A 18 -17.54 9.30 12.48
C GLY A 18 -16.98 9.85 13.80
N TYR A 19 -16.99 9.04 14.85
CA TYR A 19 -16.62 9.42 16.23
C TYR A 19 -17.54 10.45 16.89
N SER A 20 -18.78 10.59 16.42
CA SER A 20 -19.78 11.43 17.11
C SER A 20 -20.02 10.97 18.54
N THR A 21 -20.08 11.94 19.46
CA THR A 21 -20.42 11.70 20.87
C THR A 21 -21.89 11.30 21.03
N PRO A 22 -22.23 10.45 22.04
CA PRO A 22 -23.61 10.09 22.31
C PRO A 22 -24.42 11.32 22.69
N CYS A 23 -25.67 11.40 22.20
CA CYS A 23 -26.57 12.45 22.55
C CYS A 23 -28.05 12.06 22.39
N ASN A 24 -28.90 12.64 23.24
CA ASN A 24 -30.35 12.47 23.20
C ASN A 24 -30.99 13.77 23.72
N PHE A 25 -31.17 14.73 22.83
CA PHE A 25 -31.71 16.05 23.18
C PHE A 25 -32.38 16.73 21.97
N PHE A 26 -33.14 17.78 22.25
CA PHE A 26 -33.76 18.60 21.22
C PHE A 26 -32.91 19.81 20.86
N VAL A 27 -32.89 20.13 19.57
CA VAL A 27 -32.27 21.35 19.03
C VAL A 27 -33.28 22.07 18.11
N ASN A 28 -33.07 23.37 17.88
CA ASN A 28 -33.77 24.12 16.85
C ASN A 28 -33.11 23.91 15.47
N LYS A 29 -33.77 24.41 14.41
CA LYS A 29 -33.27 24.30 13.04
C LYS A 29 -31.87 24.89 12.84
N SER A 30 -31.62 26.07 13.45
CA SER A 30 -30.31 26.73 13.31
C SER A 30 -29.18 25.82 13.83
N LYS A 31 -29.35 25.32 15.05
CA LYS A 31 -28.39 24.43 15.69
C LYS A 31 -28.21 23.11 14.92
N LEU A 32 -29.29 22.55 14.39
CA LEU A 32 -29.20 21.36 13.53
C LEU A 32 -28.35 21.63 12.29
N LEU A 33 -28.58 22.75 11.60
CA LEU A 33 -27.86 23.09 10.35
C LEU A 33 -26.36 23.36 10.56
N GLU A 34 -25.94 23.80 11.78
CA GLU A 34 -24.51 23.89 12.15
C GLU A 34 -23.82 22.53 12.22
N HIS A 35 -24.58 21.49 12.52
CA HIS A 35 -24.10 20.12 12.69
C HIS A 35 -24.43 19.19 11.50
N ILE A 36 -24.96 19.75 10.40
CA ILE A 36 -25.20 19.02 9.14
C ILE A 36 -24.14 19.40 8.11
N HIS A 37 -23.49 18.39 7.56
CA HIS A 37 -22.48 18.53 6.51
C HIS A 37 -23.00 18.03 5.18
N SER A 38 -22.70 18.75 4.10
CA SER A 38 -23.03 18.38 2.71
C SER A 38 -22.00 18.94 1.74
N ILE A 39 -21.97 18.43 0.51
CA ILE A 39 -21.09 18.90 -0.56
C ILE A 39 -21.96 19.64 -1.59
N LYS A 40 -21.83 20.96 -1.69
CA LYS A 40 -22.64 21.78 -2.60
C LYS A 40 -22.48 21.38 -4.07
N ASN A 41 -21.25 21.09 -4.50
CA ASN A 41 -20.93 20.75 -5.88
C ASN A 41 -21.33 19.30 -6.24
N GLN A 42 -21.76 18.50 -5.27
CA GLN A 42 -22.23 17.13 -5.45
C GLN A 42 -23.54 16.94 -4.67
N PRO A 43 -24.66 17.49 -5.17
CA PRO A 43 -25.90 17.61 -4.40
C PRO A 43 -26.54 16.27 -4.00
N ASN A 44 -26.17 15.17 -4.63
CA ASN A 44 -26.64 13.82 -4.34
C ASN A 44 -25.65 12.99 -3.50
N ALA A 45 -24.45 13.50 -3.22
CA ALA A 45 -23.43 12.79 -2.43
C ALA A 45 -23.61 13.06 -0.94
N ILE A 46 -23.44 12.03 -0.11
CA ILE A 46 -23.27 12.14 1.33
C ILE A 46 -21.76 12.11 1.59
N PRO A 47 -21.17 13.15 2.21
CA PRO A 47 -19.73 13.15 2.50
C PRO A 47 -19.37 12.19 3.63
N TYR A 48 -18.14 11.65 3.59
CA TYR A 48 -17.52 10.98 4.72
C TYR A 48 -16.75 12.00 5.56
N ILE A 49 -17.13 12.18 6.80
CA ILE A 49 -16.51 13.11 7.75
C ILE A 49 -16.29 12.42 9.08
N THR A 50 -15.18 12.72 9.74
CA THR A 50 -14.82 12.22 11.07
C THR A 50 -14.41 13.35 12.01
N SER A 51 -14.57 13.14 13.32
CA SER A 51 -14.22 14.09 14.38
C SER A 51 -13.12 13.53 15.29
N TYR A 52 -11.96 13.12 14.73
CA TYR A 52 -10.87 12.50 15.49
C TYR A 52 -10.31 13.35 16.62
N TYR A 53 -10.30 14.68 16.46
CA TYR A 53 -9.51 15.56 17.32
C TYR A 53 -10.33 16.37 18.32
N LYS A 54 -11.65 16.23 18.29
CA LYS A 54 -12.54 16.96 19.23
C LYS A 54 -13.83 16.19 19.52
N LYS A 55 -14.38 16.40 20.71
CA LYS A 55 -15.73 15.93 21.01
C LYS A 55 -16.73 16.69 20.14
N TYR A 56 -17.46 15.96 19.31
CA TYR A 56 -18.38 16.52 18.33
C TYR A 56 -19.53 15.54 18.07
N TRP A 57 -20.68 16.04 17.69
CA TRP A 57 -21.77 15.26 17.12
C TRP A 57 -22.19 15.90 15.80
N GLY A 58 -22.62 15.14 14.83
CA GLY A 58 -23.08 15.70 13.57
C GLY A 58 -23.55 14.65 12.57
N PHE A 59 -24.17 15.16 11.52
CA PHE A 59 -24.71 14.34 10.45
C PHE A 59 -24.14 14.78 9.10
N CYS A 60 -23.98 13.80 8.22
CA CYS A 60 -23.67 14.02 6.81
C CYS A 60 -24.92 13.70 5.97
N VAL A 61 -25.25 14.58 5.08
CA VAL A 61 -26.44 14.44 4.22
C VAL A 61 -26.15 14.91 2.79
N THR A 62 -27.01 14.55 1.87
CA THR A 62 -26.99 15.17 0.53
C THR A 62 -27.31 16.66 0.63
N ASP A 63 -26.73 17.47 -0.23
CA ASP A 63 -27.04 18.92 -0.24
C ASP A 63 -28.52 19.18 -0.57
N ASN A 64 -29.12 18.32 -1.37
CA ASN A 64 -30.55 18.34 -1.64
C ASN A 64 -31.40 18.16 -0.35
N LEU A 65 -31.00 17.24 0.54
CA LEU A 65 -31.71 17.08 1.82
C LEU A 65 -31.47 18.28 2.74
N ARG A 66 -30.24 18.80 2.80
CA ARG A 66 -29.94 20.03 3.58
C ARG A 66 -30.78 21.21 3.12
N LYS A 67 -30.93 21.43 1.81
CA LYS A 67 -31.79 22.48 1.24
C LYS A 67 -33.26 22.26 1.60
N LYS A 68 -33.77 21.02 1.54
CA LYS A 68 -35.13 20.67 1.96
C LYS A 68 -35.36 20.98 3.44
N ILE A 69 -34.41 20.63 4.33
CA ILE A 69 -34.51 20.98 5.77
C ILE A 69 -34.56 22.49 5.94
N LYS A 70 -33.68 23.23 5.27
CA LYS A 70 -33.63 24.70 5.34
C LYS A 70 -34.96 25.35 4.90
N LYS A 71 -35.60 24.82 3.83
CA LYS A 71 -36.84 25.39 3.24
C LYS A 71 -38.08 25.02 4.01
N ASN A 72 -38.23 23.76 4.42
CA ASN A 72 -39.51 23.17 4.82
C ASN A 72 -39.77 23.25 6.35
N TYR A 73 -38.79 23.69 7.14
CA TYR A 73 -38.91 23.79 8.58
C TYR A 73 -38.73 25.24 9.06
N LEU A 74 -39.45 25.63 10.11
CA LEU A 74 -39.34 26.95 10.76
C LEU A 74 -38.15 26.97 11.72
N ASN A 75 -37.65 28.15 12.05
CA ASN A 75 -36.51 28.29 12.97
C ASN A 75 -36.77 27.70 14.35
N ASN A 76 -38.02 27.79 14.82
CA ASN A 76 -38.45 27.29 16.14
C ASN A 76 -38.86 25.80 16.11
N ASP A 77 -38.88 25.14 14.95
CA ASP A 77 -39.14 23.69 14.91
C ASP A 77 -38.05 22.95 15.71
N LYS A 78 -38.49 22.01 16.55
CA LYS A 78 -37.61 21.20 17.40
C LYS A 78 -37.28 19.85 16.69
N PHE A 79 -36.04 19.51 16.71
CA PHE A 79 -35.50 18.23 16.16
C PHE A 79 -34.91 17.43 17.32
N LEU A 80 -35.38 16.20 17.49
CA LEU A 80 -34.77 15.24 18.40
C LEU A 80 -33.48 14.70 17.72
N ILE A 81 -32.36 14.87 18.38
CA ILE A 81 -31.09 14.29 18.03
C ILE A 81 -30.85 13.07 18.92
N LYS A 82 -30.74 11.90 18.31
CA LYS A 82 -30.43 10.66 19.03
C LYS A 82 -29.26 9.98 18.37
N ILE A 83 -28.13 9.92 19.07
CA ILE A 83 -26.92 9.21 18.65
C ILE A 83 -26.56 8.26 19.79
N ASP A 84 -26.62 6.98 19.51
CA ASP A 84 -26.20 5.93 20.41
C ASP A 84 -24.79 5.48 20.02
N SER A 85 -23.80 5.98 20.74
CA SER A 85 -22.38 5.68 20.52
C SER A 85 -21.68 5.44 21.86
N ASN A 86 -20.58 4.68 21.82
CA ASN A 86 -19.82 4.37 23.02
C ASN A 86 -18.31 4.43 22.74
N PHE A 87 -17.58 5.07 23.65
CA PHE A 87 -16.12 5.13 23.63
C PHE A 87 -15.56 4.15 24.66
N LYS A 88 -15.18 2.97 24.22
CA LYS A 88 -14.60 1.94 25.09
C LYS A 88 -13.15 2.30 25.43
N LYS A 89 -12.83 2.48 26.72
CA LYS A 89 -11.46 2.78 27.19
C LYS A 89 -10.48 1.63 26.91
N LYS A 90 -10.95 0.38 26.93
CA LYS A 90 -10.18 -0.83 26.62
C LYS A 90 -10.66 -1.39 25.28
N GLY A 91 -10.34 -0.69 24.21
CA GLY A 91 -10.57 -1.14 22.86
C GLY A 91 -9.40 -1.97 22.35
N SER A 92 -9.61 -2.70 21.24
CA SER A 92 -8.57 -3.40 20.49
C SER A 92 -8.55 -2.90 19.06
N LEU A 93 -7.35 -2.86 18.47
CA LEU A 93 -7.17 -2.67 17.04
C LEU A 93 -7.05 -4.05 16.43
N THR A 94 -7.95 -4.38 15.51
CA THR A 94 -7.95 -5.66 14.82
C THR A 94 -7.31 -5.50 13.44
N TYR A 95 -6.42 -6.40 13.08
CA TYR A 95 -5.88 -6.54 11.73
C TYR A 95 -5.90 -8.01 11.31
N GLY A 96 -5.87 -8.26 10.01
CA GLY A 96 -5.72 -9.59 9.44
C GLY A 96 -4.36 -9.74 8.77
N GLU A 97 -3.75 -10.91 8.91
CA GLU A 97 -2.51 -11.25 8.22
C GLU A 97 -2.63 -12.63 7.60
N PHE A 98 -2.06 -12.78 6.40
CA PHE A 98 -1.96 -14.06 5.73
C PHE A 98 -0.60 -14.18 5.05
N ILE A 99 0.15 -15.23 5.40
CA ILE A 99 1.50 -15.48 4.88
C ILE A 99 1.48 -16.73 4.02
N LEU A 100 1.97 -16.60 2.78
CA LEU A 100 2.28 -17.72 1.88
C LEU A 100 3.78 -17.92 1.89
N PRO A 101 4.30 -18.95 2.57
CA PRO A 101 5.72 -19.22 2.62
C PRO A 101 6.28 -19.50 1.21
N GLY A 102 7.43 -18.90 0.92
CA GLY A 102 8.23 -19.18 -0.25
C GLY A 102 9.43 -20.05 0.08
N LYS A 103 10.25 -20.36 -0.94
CA LYS A 103 11.55 -21.02 -0.76
C LYS A 103 12.53 -20.12 0.01
N SER A 104 12.39 -18.82 -0.14
CA SER A 104 13.19 -17.80 0.54
C SER A 104 12.37 -17.07 1.61
N LYS A 105 13.06 -16.66 2.69
CA LYS A 105 12.50 -15.76 3.72
C LYS A 105 12.36 -14.30 3.25
N LYS A 106 12.87 -13.96 2.07
CA LYS A 106 12.66 -12.63 1.48
C LYS A 106 11.19 -12.46 1.13
N GLU A 107 10.61 -11.32 1.54
CA GLU A 107 9.16 -11.10 1.50
C GLU A 107 8.74 -10.01 0.53
N ILE A 108 7.61 -10.25 -0.12
CA ILE A 108 6.84 -9.22 -0.84
C ILE A 108 5.62 -8.90 0.02
N LEU A 109 5.53 -7.68 0.51
CA LEU A 109 4.43 -7.21 1.36
C LEU A 109 3.31 -6.60 0.50
N ILE A 110 2.08 -7.07 0.67
CA ILE A 110 0.87 -6.50 0.11
C ILE A 110 0.00 -6.02 1.27
N SER A 111 -0.16 -4.70 1.39
CA SER A 111 -0.94 -4.09 2.46
C SER A 111 -2.20 -3.43 1.88
N THR A 112 -3.31 -3.54 2.60
CA THR A 112 -4.59 -2.95 2.20
C THR A 112 -5.42 -2.51 3.40
N ASN A 113 -6.30 -1.53 3.20
CA ASN A 113 -7.07 -0.91 4.26
C ASN A 113 -8.41 -1.61 4.49
N ILE A 114 -8.90 -1.61 5.73
CA ILE A 114 -10.18 -2.17 6.16
C ILE A 114 -10.87 -1.26 7.20
N CYS A 115 -11.03 0.02 6.93
CA CYS A 115 -11.48 0.97 7.97
C CYS A 115 -12.59 1.93 7.57
N HIS A 116 -12.67 2.39 6.33
CA HIS A 116 -13.68 3.37 5.94
C HIS A 116 -15.02 2.71 5.62
N PRO A 117 -16.14 3.14 6.22
CA PRO A 117 -17.45 2.54 5.97
C PRO A 117 -17.98 2.87 4.58
N GLN A 118 -18.68 1.92 3.96
CA GLN A 118 -19.46 2.11 2.72
C GLN A 118 -18.69 2.67 1.51
N MET A 119 -17.39 2.39 1.41
CA MET A 119 -16.58 2.80 0.25
C MET A 119 -16.16 1.58 -0.56
N ALA A 120 -16.65 1.50 -1.79
CA ALA A 120 -16.39 0.35 -2.64
C ALA A 120 -14.99 0.42 -3.26
N ASN A 121 -14.66 1.50 -3.95
CA ASN A 121 -13.36 1.62 -4.63
C ASN A 121 -12.23 1.94 -3.65
N ASN A 122 -12.49 2.82 -2.68
CA ASN A 122 -11.46 3.22 -1.71
C ASN A 122 -11.07 2.05 -0.79
N GLU A 123 -12.04 1.33 -0.21
CA GLU A 123 -11.78 0.35 0.85
C GLU A 123 -11.95 -1.10 0.43
N LEU A 124 -13.03 -1.44 -0.28
CA LEU A 124 -13.32 -2.85 -0.59
C LEU A 124 -12.46 -3.38 -1.74
N SER A 125 -12.06 -2.53 -2.68
CA SER A 125 -11.32 -2.96 -3.88
C SER A 125 -9.96 -3.56 -3.56
N GLY A 126 -9.21 -2.94 -2.63
CA GLY A 126 -7.89 -3.42 -2.18
C GLY A 126 -7.95 -4.81 -1.58
N PRO A 127 -8.76 -5.06 -0.54
CA PRO A 127 -8.96 -6.39 0.03
C PRO A 127 -9.37 -7.45 -0.97
N LEU A 128 -10.30 -7.16 -1.89
CA LEU A 128 -10.73 -8.11 -2.92
C LEU A 128 -9.58 -8.50 -3.86
N VAL A 129 -8.78 -7.52 -4.29
CA VAL A 129 -7.60 -7.79 -5.14
C VAL A 129 -6.54 -8.57 -4.34
N ALA A 130 -6.28 -8.20 -3.09
CA ALA A 130 -5.32 -8.91 -2.23
C ALA A 130 -5.74 -10.38 -2.01
N LEU A 131 -7.01 -10.65 -1.71
CA LEU A 131 -7.53 -12.02 -1.56
C LEU A 131 -7.46 -12.82 -2.86
N ALA A 132 -7.76 -12.20 -4.01
CA ALA A 132 -7.63 -12.84 -5.31
C ALA A 132 -6.18 -13.21 -5.63
N LEU A 133 -5.22 -12.35 -5.28
CA LEU A 133 -3.77 -12.61 -5.39
C LEU A 133 -3.35 -13.73 -4.45
N ALA A 134 -3.76 -13.70 -3.18
CA ALA A 134 -3.48 -14.73 -2.21
C ALA A 134 -3.98 -16.11 -2.71
N LYS A 135 -5.24 -16.18 -3.18
CA LYS A 135 -5.82 -17.39 -3.78
C LYS A 135 -5.08 -17.84 -5.04
N HIS A 136 -4.56 -16.91 -5.84
CA HIS A 136 -3.79 -17.26 -7.03
C HIS A 136 -2.45 -17.90 -6.66
N PHE A 137 -1.67 -17.19 -5.84
CA PHE A 137 -0.31 -17.62 -5.48
C PHE A 137 -0.27 -18.80 -4.51
N SER A 138 -1.34 -19.10 -3.76
CA SER A 138 -1.43 -20.29 -2.91
C SER A 138 -1.38 -21.61 -3.69
N LYS A 139 -1.60 -21.57 -5.01
CA LYS A 139 -1.55 -22.75 -5.90
C LYS A 139 -0.14 -23.11 -6.35
N TYR A 140 0.87 -22.28 -6.07
CA TYR A 140 2.22 -22.41 -6.57
C TYR A 140 3.25 -22.51 -5.44
N LYS A 141 4.39 -23.13 -5.72
CA LYS A 141 5.58 -23.03 -4.87
C LYS A 141 6.28 -21.72 -5.21
N ASN A 142 6.11 -20.72 -4.38
CA ASN A 142 6.66 -19.39 -4.59
C ASN A 142 8.16 -19.36 -4.30
N GLU A 143 8.94 -18.59 -5.07
CA GLU A 143 10.37 -18.38 -4.80
C GLU A 143 10.61 -17.50 -3.58
N LYS A 144 9.72 -16.54 -3.34
CA LYS A 144 9.74 -15.61 -2.20
C LYS A 144 8.46 -15.72 -1.40
N THR A 145 8.52 -15.41 -0.13
CA THR A 145 7.34 -15.35 0.75
C THR A 145 6.45 -14.17 0.38
N LEU A 146 5.15 -14.39 0.36
CA LEU A 146 4.14 -13.33 0.20
C LEU A 146 3.45 -13.09 1.52
N ARG A 147 3.44 -11.85 1.97
CA ARG A 147 2.74 -11.41 3.17
C ARG A 147 1.62 -10.46 2.79
N PHE A 148 0.38 -10.82 3.13
CA PHE A 148 -0.81 -10.01 2.92
C PHE A 148 -1.29 -9.46 4.26
N VAL A 149 -1.49 -8.15 4.34
CA VAL A 149 -1.87 -7.46 5.57
C VAL A 149 -3.10 -6.59 5.31
N PHE A 150 -4.11 -6.75 6.16
CA PHE A 150 -5.41 -6.07 6.13
C PHE A 150 -5.53 -5.26 7.42
N ILE A 151 -5.39 -3.95 7.34
CA ILE A 151 -5.24 -3.07 8.53
C ILE A 151 -6.09 -1.81 8.42
N PRO A 152 -6.53 -1.23 9.54
CA PRO A 152 -7.03 0.14 9.55
C PRO A 152 -5.94 1.11 9.08
N GLU A 153 -6.27 2.02 8.17
CA GLU A 153 -5.32 2.98 7.62
C GLU A 153 -4.63 3.80 8.73
N THR A 154 -3.35 4.10 8.55
CA THR A 154 -2.50 4.90 9.44
C THR A 154 -2.24 4.24 10.79
N ILE A 155 -3.23 4.18 11.68
CA ILE A 155 -3.05 3.63 13.04
C ILE A 155 -2.75 2.13 13.00
N GLY A 156 -3.35 1.42 12.06
CA GLY A 156 -3.09 -0.01 11.85
C GLY A 156 -1.68 -0.26 11.35
N SER A 157 -1.22 0.48 10.34
CA SER A 157 0.15 0.33 9.82
C SER A 157 1.20 0.72 10.86
N ILE A 158 0.97 1.76 11.67
CA ILE A 158 1.88 2.14 12.76
C ILE A 158 1.96 1.01 13.81
N ALA A 159 0.81 0.49 14.25
CA ALA A 159 0.77 -0.59 15.23
C ALA A 159 1.42 -1.88 14.69
N TYR A 160 1.11 -2.23 13.44
CA TYR A 160 1.68 -3.38 12.75
C TYR A 160 3.21 -3.28 12.61
N LEU A 161 3.70 -2.12 12.21
CA LEU A 161 5.14 -1.83 12.11
C LEU A 161 5.82 -1.93 13.48
N ASN A 162 5.20 -1.39 14.54
CA ASN A 162 5.76 -1.47 15.89
C ASN A 162 5.90 -2.92 16.39
N LEU A 163 4.91 -3.77 16.10
CA LEU A 163 4.92 -5.18 16.51
C LEU A 163 5.90 -6.03 15.70
N ASN A 164 6.08 -5.75 14.42
CA ASN A 164 6.78 -6.62 13.48
C ASN A 164 8.06 -5.99 12.88
N TYR A 165 8.52 -4.86 13.43
CA TYR A 165 9.60 -4.04 12.84
C TYR A 165 10.83 -4.84 12.43
N ASN A 166 11.41 -5.61 13.35
CA ASN A 166 12.66 -6.33 13.12
C ASN A 166 12.53 -7.39 12.01
N GLU A 167 11.39 -8.07 11.97
CA GLU A 167 11.12 -9.08 10.95
C GLU A 167 10.92 -8.45 9.59
N LEU A 168 10.07 -7.43 9.50
CA LEU A 168 9.79 -6.72 8.26
C LEU A 168 11.05 -6.06 7.69
N LYS A 169 11.83 -5.41 8.54
CA LYS A 169 13.08 -4.75 8.14
C LYS A 169 14.10 -5.71 7.55
N ARG A 170 14.17 -6.94 8.07
CA ARG A 170 15.08 -7.99 7.60
C ARG A 170 14.60 -8.68 6.34
N ASN A 171 13.30 -8.92 6.24
CA ASN A 171 12.74 -9.82 5.24
C ASN A 171 12.10 -9.11 4.04
N VAL A 172 11.43 -7.95 4.25
CA VAL A 172 10.70 -7.27 3.18
C VAL A 172 11.65 -6.59 2.20
N ILE A 173 11.66 -7.09 0.97
CA ILE A 173 12.48 -6.57 -0.14
C ILE A 173 11.70 -5.71 -1.11
N ALA A 174 10.38 -5.87 -1.15
CA ALA A 174 9.46 -5.12 -1.99
C ALA A 174 8.04 -5.18 -1.43
N GLY A 175 7.18 -4.27 -1.86
CA GLY A 175 5.77 -4.37 -1.55
C GLY A 175 4.93 -3.23 -2.09
N TYR A 176 3.62 -3.37 -1.89
CA TYR A 176 2.64 -2.43 -2.42
C TYR A 176 1.49 -2.23 -1.45
N THR A 177 1.05 -0.96 -1.33
CA THR A 177 -0.26 -0.65 -0.77
C THR A 177 -1.31 -0.70 -1.88
N LEU A 178 -2.45 -1.30 -1.56
CA LEU A 178 -3.59 -1.46 -2.47
C LEU A 178 -4.81 -0.76 -1.89
N SER A 179 -5.24 0.32 -2.51
CA SER A 179 -6.52 0.99 -2.30
C SER A 179 -6.96 1.66 -3.60
N CYS A 180 -8.20 2.09 -3.74
CA CYS A 180 -8.69 2.70 -4.98
C CYS A 180 -8.27 1.92 -6.24
N ILE A 181 -8.41 0.59 -6.22
CA ILE A 181 -7.88 -0.29 -7.26
C ILE A 181 -8.97 -1.00 -8.09
N GLY A 182 -10.22 -0.54 -7.97
CA GLY A 182 -11.39 -1.20 -8.56
C GLY A 182 -12.14 -0.42 -9.65
N ASP A 183 -11.84 0.84 -9.88
CA ASP A 183 -12.44 1.62 -10.99
C ASP A 183 -11.74 1.32 -12.33
N GLN A 184 -12.28 1.84 -13.45
CA GLN A 184 -11.72 1.56 -14.78
C GLN A 184 -11.26 2.82 -15.53
N ARG A 185 -11.14 3.98 -14.87
CA ARG A 185 -10.80 5.27 -15.52
C ARG A 185 -9.33 5.38 -15.88
N SER A 186 -8.43 4.99 -14.96
CA SER A 186 -6.98 5.09 -15.20
C SER A 186 -6.19 4.05 -14.41
N TYR A 187 -4.89 4.02 -14.62
CA TYR A 187 -3.92 3.42 -13.70
C TYR A 187 -3.06 4.52 -13.09
N SER A 188 -2.67 4.35 -11.86
CA SER A 188 -1.86 5.28 -11.10
C SER A 188 -0.74 4.56 -10.35
N PHE A 189 0.40 5.21 -10.25
CA PHE A 189 1.56 4.70 -9.54
C PHE A 189 2.17 5.79 -8.67
N ILE A 190 2.30 5.52 -7.38
CA ILE A 190 3.08 6.34 -6.45
C ILE A 190 4.34 5.55 -6.10
N PRO A 191 5.54 6.01 -6.47
CA PRO A 191 6.78 5.31 -6.18
C PRO A 191 7.09 5.31 -4.68
N THR A 192 8.06 4.49 -4.29
CA THR A 192 8.69 4.60 -2.98
C THR A 192 9.36 5.95 -2.81
N LYS A 193 9.74 6.29 -1.58
CA LYS A 193 10.45 7.54 -1.26
C LYS A 193 11.66 7.80 -2.17
N TYR A 194 12.42 6.76 -2.50
CA TYR A 194 13.63 6.85 -3.33
C TYR A 194 13.35 6.68 -4.83
N GLY A 195 12.23 6.10 -5.23
CA GLY A 195 11.79 5.95 -6.62
C GLY A 195 12.61 4.99 -7.49
N SER A 196 13.54 4.23 -6.89
CA SER A 196 14.47 3.33 -7.57
C SER A 196 14.59 1.95 -6.92
N THR A 197 13.72 1.63 -5.98
CA THR A 197 13.70 0.32 -5.30
C THR A 197 13.23 -0.80 -6.22
N ILE A 198 13.33 -2.04 -5.74
CA ILE A 198 12.80 -3.22 -6.44
C ILE A 198 11.32 -3.05 -6.77
N SER A 199 10.52 -2.53 -5.83
CA SER A 199 9.10 -2.24 -6.06
C SER A 199 8.88 -1.26 -7.21
N ASP A 200 9.67 -0.18 -7.27
CA ASP A 200 9.56 0.82 -8.33
C ASP A 200 9.89 0.24 -9.71
N LYS A 201 10.97 -0.53 -9.78
CA LYS A 201 11.44 -1.14 -11.03
C LYS A 201 10.46 -2.19 -11.53
N ALA A 202 9.99 -3.07 -10.63
CA ALA A 202 9.05 -4.13 -10.99
C ALA A 202 7.69 -3.59 -11.44
N ALA A 203 7.17 -2.55 -10.78
CA ALA A 203 5.91 -1.92 -11.18
C ALA A 203 6.02 -1.28 -12.57
N LYS A 204 7.07 -0.49 -12.82
CA LYS A 204 7.33 0.12 -14.15
C LYS A 204 7.40 -0.94 -15.24
N LYS A 205 8.20 -1.98 -15.03
CA LYS A 205 8.33 -3.12 -15.97
C LYS A 205 7.00 -3.83 -16.20
N ALA A 206 6.18 -4.02 -15.16
CA ALA A 206 4.86 -4.63 -15.29
C ALA A 206 3.91 -3.78 -16.14
N PHE A 207 3.90 -2.44 -15.98
CA PHE A 207 3.11 -1.53 -16.81
C PHE A 207 3.56 -1.59 -18.27
N GLU A 208 4.87 -1.63 -18.54
CA GLU A 208 5.47 -1.74 -19.85
C GLU A 208 5.09 -3.07 -20.52
N GLU A 209 5.32 -4.22 -19.87
CA GLU A 209 5.03 -5.56 -20.40
C GLU A 209 3.53 -5.79 -20.64
N LEU A 210 2.65 -5.13 -19.90
CA LEU A 210 1.20 -5.18 -20.10
C LEU A 210 0.70 -4.09 -21.06
N ASN A 211 1.58 -3.27 -21.61
CA ASN A 211 1.25 -2.12 -22.46
C ASN A 211 0.16 -1.20 -21.86
N LEU A 212 0.29 -0.90 -20.55
CA LEU A 212 -0.67 -0.10 -19.81
C LEU A 212 -0.17 1.33 -19.63
N LYS A 213 -0.95 2.31 -20.09
CA LYS A 213 -0.73 3.73 -19.77
C LYS A 213 -1.11 3.99 -18.32
N TYR A 214 -0.28 4.72 -17.59
CA TYR A 214 -0.51 5.08 -16.18
C TYR A 214 -0.05 6.49 -15.85
N LYS A 215 -0.66 7.10 -14.84
CA LYS A 215 -0.21 8.36 -14.26
C LYS A 215 0.81 8.06 -13.16
N LYS A 216 2.02 8.59 -13.30
CA LYS A 216 3.05 8.54 -12.26
C LYS A 216 2.94 9.78 -11.39
N PHE A 217 2.79 9.59 -10.10
CA PHE A 217 2.78 10.67 -9.11
C PHE A 217 4.12 10.79 -8.41
N SER A 218 4.40 11.95 -7.83
CA SER A 218 5.51 12.10 -6.88
C SER A 218 5.17 11.40 -5.56
N PHE A 219 6.16 10.85 -4.86
CA PHE A 219 5.99 10.37 -3.49
C PHE A 219 5.43 11.45 -2.54
N LEU A 220 5.65 12.73 -2.83
CA LEU A 220 5.08 13.83 -2.05
C LEU A 220 3.55 13.93 -2.17
N LYS A 221 2.95 13.24 -3.15
CA LYS A 221 1.48 13.11 -3.31
C LYS A 221 0.91 11.86 -2.62
N ARG A 222 1.69 11.22 -1.76
CA ARG A 222 1.27 10.12 -0.90
C ARG A 222 0.16 10.56 0.06
N GLY A 223 -0.67 9.66 0.49
CA GLY A 223 -1.77 9.98 1.41
C GLY A 223 -2.31 8.78 2.19
N SER A 224 -1.83 7.57 1.89
CA SER A 224 -2.23 6.33 2.57
C SER A 224 -1.04 5.69 3.32
N ASP A 225 -1.05 4.39 3.53
CA ASP A 225 -0.08 3.68 4.38
C ASP A 225 1.35 3.64 3.83
N GLU A 226 1.56 3.88 2.52
CA GLU A 226 2.91 4.00 1.96
C GLU A 226 3.74 5.06 2.69
N ARG A 227 3.11 6.08 3.26
CA ARG A 227 3.78 7.11 4.08
C ARG A 227 4.40 6.54 5.36
N GLN A 228 3.76 5.55 5.98
CA GLN A 228 4.26 4.92 7.21
C GLN A 228 5.40 3.94 6.89
N TYR A 229 5.19 3.09 5.89
CA TYR A 229 6.21 2.14 5.45
C TYR A 229 7.51 2.80 4.95
N ASN A 230 7.43 3.97 4.32
CA ASN A 230 8.59 4.72 3.85
C ASN A 230 9.13 5.75 4.86
N SER A 231 8.60 5.82 6.08
CA SER A 231 9.05 6.76 7.11
C SER A 231 10.52 6.55 7.46
N PRO A 232 11.24 7.63 7.86
CA PRO A 232 12.63 7.51 8.33
C PRO A 232 12.75 6.46 9.45
N GLY A 233 13.77 5.61 9.34
CA GLY A 233 13.97 4.49 10.26
C GLY A 233 13.24 3.20 9.85
N ILE A 234 12.03 3.29 9.34
CA ILE A 234 11.29 2.17 8.73
C ILE A 234 11.89 1.83 7.37
N ASP A 235 11.84 2.77 6.43
CA ASP A 235 12.45 2.67 5.09
C ASP A 235 12.19 1.34 4.37
N LEU A 236 10.98 0.82 4.45
CA LEU A 236 10.56 -0.34 3.68
C LEU A 236 10.23 0.08 2.24
N PRO A 237 10.61 -0.71 1.23
CA PRO A 237 10.43 -0.35 -0.17
C PRO A 237 8.99 -0.61 -0.63
N ILE A 238 8.03 0.11 -0.07
CA ILE A 238 6.60 -0.04 -0.36
C ILE A 238 6.12 1.09 -1.25
N ALA A 239 5.68 0.76 -2.46
CA ALA A 239 5.05 1.66 -3.42
C ALA A 239 3.52 1.52 -3.39
N SER A 240 2.79 2.34 -4.15
CA SER A 240 1.34 2.19 -4.30
C SER A 240 0.96 1.95 -5.76
N ILE A 241 0.16 0.92 -6.00
CA ILE A 241 -0.48 0.66 -7.29
C ILE A 241 -1.98 0.85 -7.10
N LEU A 242 -2.56 1.78 -7.86
CA LEU A 242 -3.96 2.13 -7.81
C LEU A 242 -4.56 2.12 -9.22
N ARG A 243 -5.88 2.09 -9.31
CA ARG A 243 -6.57 2.53 -10.52
C ARG A 243 -6.56 4.05 -10.53
N THR A 244 -7.67 4.73 -10.38
CA THR A 244 -7.61 6.18 -10.21
C THR A 244 -7.17 6.51 -8.78
N LYS A 245 -6.10 7.29 -8.65
CA LYS A 245 -5.55 7.66 -7.34
C LYS A 245 -6.61 8.38 -6.49
N TYR A 246 -6.61 8.13 -5.17
CA TYR A 246 -7.39 8.91 -4.21
C TYR A 246 -7.18 10.42 -4.43
N LEU A 247 -8.19 11.23 -4.17
CA LEU A 247 -8.29 12.66 -4.47
C LEU A 247 -8.30 13.03 -5.98
N GLU A 248 -8.19 12.08 -6.89
CA GLU A 248 -8.22 12.31 -8.35
C GLU A 248 -9.57 11.94 -8.97
N PHE A 249 -10.57 11.57 -8.16
CA PHE A 249 -11.92 11.30 -8.60
C PHE A 249 -12.95 11.91 -7.63
N PRO A 250 -14.06 12.45 -8.14
CA PRO A 250 -14.99 13.25 -7.34
C PRO A 250 -15.79 12.43 -6.31
N GLU A 251 -15.96 11.13 -6.54
CA GLU A 251 -16.68 10.23 -5.63
C GLU A 251 -15.88 9.88 -4.37
N TYR A 252 -14.57 10.18 -4.35
CA TYR A 252 -13.69 9.88 -3.23
C TYR A 252 -14.24 10.46 -1.92
N HIS A 253 -14.32 9.62 -0.87
CA HIS A 253 -14.86 9.96 0.44
C HIS A 253 -16.31 10.48 0.41
N THR A 254 -17.14 9.86 -0.44
CA THR A 254 -18.58 10.11 -0.50
C THR A 254 -19.38 8.82 -0.70
N SER A 255 -20.70 8.89 -0.53
CA SER A 255 -21.63 7.78 -0.82
C SER A 255 -21.69 7.39 -2.31
N LEU A 256 -21.05 8.16 -3.19
CA LEU A 256 -20.95 7.85 -4.61
C LEU A 256 -19.79 6.90 -4.92
N ASP A 257 -18.90 6.65 -3.95
CA ASP A 257 -17.93 5.54 -4.03
C ASP A 257 -18.64 4.21 -3.74
N ASN A 258 -19.33 3.71 -4.76
CA ASN A 258 -20.19 2.54 -4.71
C ASN A 258 -19.88 1.57 -5.88
N PHE A 259 -20.72 0.56 -6.07
CA PHE A 259 -20.55 -0.45 -7.12
C PHE A 259 -20.77 0.06 -8.55
N ASN A 260 -21.26 1.28 -8.75
CA ASN A 260 -21.25 1.91 -10.08
C ASN A 260 -19.85 2.41 -10.45
N LEU A 261 -19.07 2.83 -9.46
CA LEU A 261 -17.67 3.24 -9.63
C LEU A 261 -16.73 2.03 -9.67
N MET A 262 -16.82 1.16 -8.67
CA MET A 262 -16.05 -0.09 -8.60
C MET A 262 -16.68 -1.13 -9.50
N THR A 263 -15.94 -1.61 -10.50
CA THR A 263 -16.44 -2.53 -11.51
C THR A 263 -15.64 -3.83 -11.57
N LYS A 264 -16.24 -4.90 -12.07
CA LYS A 264 -15.54 -6.17 -12.32
C LYS A 264 -14.33 -5.98 -13.23
N ARG A 265 -14.44 -5.14 -14.27
CA ARG A 265 -13.34 -4.83 -15.21
C ARG A 265 -12.24 -4.03 -14.51
N GLY A 266 -12.60 -3.09 -13.64
CA GLY A 266 -11.67 -2.32 -12.82
C GLY A 266 -10.86 -3.22 -11.89
N LEU A 267 -11.54 -4.06 -11.10
CA LEU A 267 -10.91 -5.03 -10.20
C LEU A 267 -9.98 -5.99 -10.94
N LEU A 268 -10.43 -6.52 -12.09
CA LEU A 268 -9.60 -7.41 -12.91
C LEU A 268 -8.35 -6.68 -13.44
N GLY A 269 -8.47 -5.40 -13.81
CA GLY A 269 -7.34 -4.56 -14.21
C GLY A 269 -6.33 -4.37 -13.08
N GLY A 270 -6.82 -4.03 -11.88
CA GLY A 270 -5.99 -3.93 -10.67
C GLY A 270 -5.28 -5.25 -10.33
N TYR A 271 -6.02 -6.36 -10.34
CA TYR A 271 -5.47 -7.69 -10.13
C TYR A 271 -4.35 -8.03 -11.14
N LYS A 272 -4.58 -7.79 -12.44
CA LYS A 272 -3.61 -8.12 -13.49
C LYS A 272 -2.28 -7.38 -13.31
N ILE A 273 -2.31 -6.09 -13.03
CA ILE A 273 -1.08 -5.30 -12.86
C ILE A 273 -0.30 -5.73 -11.62
N VAL A 274 -0.97 -5.90 -10.47
CA VAL A 274 -0.29 -6.31 -9.23
C VAL A 274 0.25 -7.74 -9.34
N LYS A 275 -0.54 -8.67 -9.90
CA LYS A 275 -0.08 -10.04 -10.19
C LYS A 275 1.19 -10.03 -11.02
N LYS A 276 1.21 -9.31 -12.14
CA LYS A 276 2.38 -9.20 -13.02
C LYS A 276 3.59 -8.64 -12.31
N THR A 277 3.37 -7.62 -11.47
CA THR A 277 4.44 -7.02 -10.66
C THR A 277 5.05 -8.02 -9.68
N ILE A 278 4.22 -8.80 -8.98
CA ILE A 278 4.68 -9.86 -8.08
C ILE A 278 5.46 -10.94 -8.87
N GLU A 279 4.94 -11.36 -10.02
CA GLU A 279 5.61 -12.37 -10.87
C GLU A 279 7.01 -11.91 -11.34
N ILE A 280 7.19 -10.62 -11.63
CA ILE A 280 8.49 -10.05 -11.96
C ILE A 280 9.43 -10.16 -10.75
N ILE A 281 8.98 -9.72 -9.56
CA ILE A 281 9.81 -9.78 -8.34
C ILE A 281 10.16 -11.22 -7.98
N MET A 282 9.24 -12.17 -8.15
CA MET A 282 9.49 -13.60 -7.90
C MET A 282 10.68 -14.14 -8.69
N LYS A 283 10.89 -13.64 -9.91
CA LYS A 283 11.97 -14.08 -10.82
C LYS A 283 13.30 -13.35 -10.59
N GLU A 284 13.29 -12.22 -9.86
CA GLU A 284 14.51 -11.45 -9.64
C GLU A 284 15.47 -12.17 -8.68
N ILE A 285 16.73 -12.26 -9.07
CA ILE A 285 17.82 -12.71 -8.20
C ILE A 285 18.35 -11.48 -7.47
N ILE A 286 18.37 -11.53 -6.13
CA ILE A 286 18.78 -10.44 -5.26
C ILE A 286 19.89 -10.96 -4.35
N PRO A 287 21.17 -10.89 -4.77
CA PRO A 287 22.29 -11.45 -4.02
C PRO A 287 22.49 -10.73 -2.69
N VAL A 288 22.85 -11.50 -1.66
CA VAL A 288 23.27 -11.00 -0.34
C VAL A 288 24.63 -11.60 -0.03
N SER A 289 25.64 -10.76 0.20
CA SER A 289 26.95 -11.21 0.68
C SER A 289 26.83 -11.72 2.12
N LYS A 290 27.49 -12.84 2.41
CA LYS A 290 27.68 -13.34 3.77
C LYS A 290 28.79 -12.61 4.52
N GLU A 291 29.70 -12.00 3.79
CA GLU A 291 30.86 -11.30 4.36
C GLU A 291 30.50 -9.82 4.55
N ILE A 292 30.82 -9.30 5.73
CA ILE A 292 30.59 -7.87 6.07
C ILE A 292 31.58 -6.98 5.31
N CYS A 293 32.81 -7.46 5.16
CA CYS A 293 33.88 -6.78 4.42
C CYS A 293 34.30 -7.62 3.21
N GLU A 294 35.27 -7.13 2.42
CA GLU A 294 35.83 -7.91 1.32
C GLU A 294 36.51 -9.17 1.83
N PRO A 295 36.15 -10.37 1.33
CA PRO A 295 36.69 -11.61 1.78
C PRO A 295 38.15 -11.82 1.29
N LYS A 296 38.93 -12.58 2.06
CA LYS A 296 40.26 -13.04 1.61
C LYS A 296 40.11 -14.16 0.59
N LEU A 297 40.08 -13.79 -0.70
CA LEU A 297 39.79 -14.71 -1.83
C LEU A 297 40.77 -15.86 -1.96
N GLN A 298 42.04 -15.70 -1.48
CA GLN A 298 43.04 -16.77 -1.48
C GLN A 298 42.59 -18.00 -0.70
N LYS A 299 41.90 -17.82 0.43
CA LYS A 299 41.35 -18.91 1.24
C LYS A 299 40.27 -19.71 0.52
N LYS A 300 39.72 -19.18 -0.57
CA LYS A 300 38.67 -19.80 -1.40
C LYS A 300 39.19 -20.27 -2.74
N ASN A 301 40.50 -20.23 -2.97
CA ASN A 301 41.12 -20.52 -4.28
C ASN A 301 40.60 -19.65 -5.43
N LEU A 302 40.12 -18.46 -5.12
CA LEU A 302 39.61 -17.47 -6.07
C LEU A 302 40.64 -16.40 -6.43
N TYR A 303 41.83 -16.53 -5.91
CA TYR A 303 42.97 -15.62 -6.16
C TYR A 303 44.23 -16.45 -6.27
N LYS A 304 44.76 -16.58 -7.49
CA LYS A 304 45.92 -17.45 -7.80
C LYS A 304 47.20 -16.68 -8.10
N SER A 305 47.19 -15.35 -8.15
CA SER A 305 48.35 -14.57 -8.53
C SER A 305 49.15 -14.06 -7.31
N LEU A 306 50.45 -13.97 -7.46
CA LEU A 306 51.30 -13.19 -6.58
C LEU A 306 50.91 -11.69 -6.68
N SER A 307 51.10 -10.94 -5.61
CA SER A 307 50.84 -9.50 -5.61
C SER A 307 51.86 -8.79 -6.52
N ILE A 308 51.52 -8.71 -7.81
CA ILE A 308 52.35 -8.01 -8.81
C ILE A 308 51.68 -6.67 -9.10
N ARG A 309 52.50 -5.59 -9.05
CA ARG A 309 52.04 -4.18 -9.13
C ARG A 309 51.40 -3.79 -10.48
N ASN A 310 51.39 -4.67 -11.49
CA ASN A 310 51.13 -4.27 -12.87
C ASN A 310 49.76 -4.65 -13.47
N ASN A 311 48.82 -5.20 -12.72
CA ASN A 311 47.51 -5.61 -13.33
C ASN A 311 46.33 -5.05 -12.54
N PHE A 312 46.10 -3.74 -12.63
CA PHE A 312 44.82 -3.13 -12.27
C PHE A 312 43.81 -3.17 -13.41
N GLU A 313 43.80 -4.22 -14.19
CA GLU A 313 42.75 -4.37 -15.21
C GLU A 313 41.44 -4.78 -14.56
N SER A 314 40.40 -4.07 -14.92
CA SER A 314 38.97 -4.33 -14.49
C SER A 314 38.49 -5.72 -14.94
N THR A 315 39.26 -6.43 -15.73
CA THR A 315 38.99 -7.78 -16.29
C THR A 315 39.51 -8.92 -15.43
N ASN A 316 40.28 -8.65 -14.37
CA ASN A 316 40.81 -9.70 -13.49
C ASN A 316 39.67 -10.28 -12.61
N LEU A 317 39.47 -11.60 -12.67
CA LEU A 317 38.43 -12.34 -11.97
C LEU A 317 38.32 -11.97 -10.46
N PRO A 318 39.39 -11.90 -9.66
CA PRO A 318 39.32 -11.45 -8.27
C PRO A 318 38.69 -10.06 -8.12
N ARG A 319 39.07 -9.13 -8.98
CA ARG A 319 38.51 -7.77 -8.94
C ARG A 319 37.03 -7.74 -9.29
N ILE A 320 36.62 -8.51 -10.25
CA ILE A 320 35.20 -8.67 -10.64
C ILE A 320 34.40 -9.25 -9.48
N ILE A 321 34.93 -10.29 -8.80
CA ILE A 321 34.29 -10.89 -7.63
C ILE A 321 34.11 -9.85 -6.51
N LEU A 322 35.13 -9.09 -6.17
CA LEU A 322 35.05 -8.06 -5.15
C LEU A 322 34.06 -6.97 -5.54
N ASN A 323 34.09 -6.51 -6.79
CA ASN A 323 33.11 -5.54 -7.29
C ASN A 323 31.68 -6.09 -7.21
N PHE A 324 31.46 -7.36 -7.55
CA PHE A 324 30.13 -7.98 -7.40
C PHE A 324 29.66 -8.00 -5.96
N LEU A 325 30.53 -8.38 -5.00
CA LEU A 325 30.20 -8.48 -3.59
C LEU A 325 29.88 -7.13 -2.96
N GLN A 326 30.48 -6.04 -3.42
CA GLN A 326 30.15 -4.67 -2.95
C GLN A 326 28.70 -4.28 -3.21
N TYR A 327 28.07 -4.82 -4.24
CA TYR A 327 26.67 -4.56 -4.60
C TYR A 327 25.74 -5.70 -4.23
N ALA A 328 26.24 -6.80 -3.67
CA ALA A 328 25.43 -7.93 -3.18
C ALA A 328 24.89 -7.62 -1.76
N ASP A 329 24.09 -6.57 -1.65
CA ASP A 329 23.61 -5.97 -0.40
C ASP A 329 22.15 -6.33 -0.04
N GLY A 330 21.51 -7.21 -0.86
CA GLY A 330 20.10 -7.56 -0.69
C GLY A 330 19.10 -6.51 -1.20
N LYS A 331 19.59 -5.42 -1.82
CA LYS A 331 18.77 -4.35 -2.41
C LYS A 331 18.95 -4.25 -3.92
N ASN A 332 20.09 -4.69 -4.43
CA ASN A 332 20.38 -4.72 -5.84
C ASN A 332 20.00 -6.06 -6.45
N THR A 333 19.30 -6.02 -7.59
CA THR A 333 19.06 -7.21 -8.42
C THR A 333 20.33 -7.57 -9.20
N ILE A 334 20.37 -8.77 -9.75
CA ILE A 334 21.48 -9.17 -10.63
C ILE A 334 21.65 -8.22 -11.83
N HIS A 335 20.55 -7.66 -12.33
CA HIS A 335 20.57 -6.64 -13.39
C HIS A 335 21.18 -5.32 -12.93
N ASP A 336 20.92 -4.91 -11.68
CA ASP A 336 21.53 -3.70 -11.11
C ASP A 336 23.03 -3.89 -10.95
N ILE A 337 23.45 -5.04 -10.40
CA ILE A 337 24.86 -5.38 -10.24
C ILE A 337 25.57 -5.38 -11.59
N SER A 338 24.97 -6.01 -12.61
CA SER A 338 25.48 -6.02 -13.99
C SER A 338 25.77 -4.59 -14.50
N LYS A 339 24.87 -3.65 -14.26
CA LYS A 339 25.04 -2.23 -14.63
C LYS A 339 26.14 -1.54 -13.82
N HIS A 340 26.17 -1.74 -12.49
CA HIS A 340 27.16 -1.12 -11.63
C HIS A 340 28.58 -1.56 -11.95
N ILE A 341 28.79 -2.85 -12.17
CA ILE A 341 30.13 -3.39 -12.50
C ILE A 341 30.44 -3.36 -14.01
N LYS A 342 29.53 -2.78 -14.82
CA LYS A 342 29.66 -2.65 -16.29
C LYS A 342 29.96 -3.97 -16.98
N MET A 343 29.28 -5.06 -16.58
CA MET A 343 29.49 -6.41 -17.08
C MET A 343 28.19 -6.96 -17.71
N PRO A 344 28.25 -7.69 -18.83
CA PRO A 344 27.09 -8.34 -19.40
C PRO A 344 26.38 -9.28 -18.42
N ILE A 345 25.06 -9.33 -18.49
CA ILE A 345 24.20 -10.06 -17.52
C ILE A 345 24.53 -11.56 -17.45
N ASN A 346 24.84 -12.21 -18.56
CA ASN A 346 25.24 -13.61 -18.60
C ASN A 346 26.50 -13.86 -17.77
N LYS A 347 27.54 -13.03 -17.95
CA LYS A 347 28.78 -13.11 -17.15
C LYS A 347 28.54 -12.79 -15.67
N THR A 348 27.67 -11.83 -15.37
CA THR A 348 27.29 -11.52 -14.00
C THR A 348 26.58 -12.70 -13.32
N LEU A 349 25.74 -13.43 -14.06
CA LEU A 349 25.11 -14.67 -13.60
C LEU A 349 26.13 -15.80 -13.36
N GLU A 350 27.16 -15.90 -14.16
CA GLU A 350 28.27 -16.88 -13.95
C GLU A 350 29.00 -16.57 -12.64
N ILE A 351 29.32 -15.29 -12.39
CA ILE A 351 29.92 -14.85 -11.12
C ILE A 351 29.00 -15.15 -9.95
N TYR A 352 27.70 -14.85 -10.05
CA TYR A 352 26.71 -15.21 -9.04
C TYR A 352 26.75 -16.71 -8.71
N LYS A 353 26.70 -17.59 -9.72
CA LYS A 353 26.74 -19.04 -9.54
C LYS A 353 28.05 -19.50 -8.88
N LEU A 354 29.19 -18.92 -9.29
CA LEU A 354 30.49 -19.19 -8.69
C LEU A 354 30.49 -18.82 -7.19
N LEU A 355 30.07 -17.61 -6.84
CA LEU A 355 30.05 -17.12 -5.47
C LEU A 355 29.07 -17.90 -4.59
N TYR A 356 27.92 -18.29 -5.14
CA TYR A 356 26.94 -19.13 -4.47
C TYR A 356 27.55 -20.52 -4.15
N LYS A 357 28.22 -21.15 -5.11
CA LYS A 357 28.95 -22.44 -4.95
C LYS A 357 30.05 -22.33 -3.91
N GLN A 358 30.74 -21.19 -3.81
CA GLN A 358 31.81 -20.93 -2.85
C GLN A 358 31.27 -20.51 -1.46
N ASN A 359 29.94 -20.51 -1.27
CA ASN A 359 29.27 -20.15 -0.01
C ASN A 359 29.59 -18.72 0.48
N LEU A 360 29.79 -17.79 -0.47
CA LEU A 360 30.02 -16.36 -0.22
C LEU A 360 28.72 -15.54 -0.30
N LEU A 361 27.63 -16.12 -0.81
CA LEU A 361 26.31 -15.52 -0.85
C LEU A 361 25.35 -16.28 0.06
N GLU A 362 24.36 -15.58 0.63
CA GLU A 362 23.25 -16.21 1.35
C GLU A 362 22.49 -17.17 0.42
N LYS A 363 21.95 -18.25 1.01
CA LYS A 363 21.00 -19.10 0.29
C LYS A 363 19.68 -18.33 0.17
N ASN A 364 19.27 -18.04 -1.06
CA ASN A 364 17.97 -17.45 -1.35
C ASN A 364 16.85 -18.44 -1.10
#